data_8423afa5a21298077f11f247bc0e7bed
#
_entry.id   8423afa5a21298077f11f247bc0e7bed
#
_cell.length_a   1.000
_cell.length_b   1.000
_cell.length_c   1.000
_cell.angle_alpha   90.00
_cell.angle_beta   90.00
_cell.angle_gamma   90.00
#
_symmetry.space_group_name_H-M   'P 1'
#
loop_
_entity.id
_entity.type
_entity.pdbx_description
1 polymer ?
#
loop_
_entity_poly.entity_id
_entity_poly.type
_entity_poly.pdbx_seq_one_letter_code
_entity_poly.pdbx_strand_id
1 'polypeptide(L)'
;MGAVGYQFLRESLRLNVFAPERPAMVKPVTRVEPTDGFLAIPRNVAPESDDPIEHILFALKHEGVDLQILAEALPKVEPSALLSEARRLPSGTYIRVACHLWEQFTGKQLTELPEIAGPTAELFDPRRYVTGPPRRDARWRVAFNGLGTVSYCPTIRRTDRIEAAMRSDILGRTKAFADALGKSMLDRALAWAYLHETEDSFAIERETPSEDKARKFVALLHQAHDGRALSENYLVELQNSVLTNPYDMAAAFRTEQNWLRGPARGAAGVTYVPPPPDMVPELMQEMIILANSMAGRLDPIVAAAVVSFAFVFIHPFMDGNGRLSRFLFHHSLCQSGKLEKGLLLPVSIAMKRNEQRYLAVLQQYSRPVREFWSVRWIDEGIYDLKFNGSSSLYRYWDATQCVEFGYEMSEQALEVDLRKETEFLARYDKIMAAVGAKFDVRGNDLATLVICCLDNDGRISKRRRAQFEQRVPSGVFDLIEELATANAPAGQHSG
;
A
#
# COMPACT_ATOMS: atom_id res chain seq x y z
N MET A 1 -22.83 18.31 -27.03
CA MET A 1 -22.79 18.26 -25.56
C MET A 1 -21.38 17.81 -25.20
N GLY A 2 -20.55 18.70 -24.67
CA GLY A 2 -19.12 18.49 -24.55
C GLY A 2 -18.67 18.15 -23.11
N ALA A 3 -17.44 17.63 -23.00
CA ALA A 3 -16.74 17.51 -21.73
C ALA A 3 -16.42 18.90 -21.17
N VAL A 4 -16.42 19.03 -19.85
CA VAL A 4 -16.01 20.25 -19.13
C VAL A 4 -15.05 19.87 -18.02
N GLY A 5 -14.46 20.86 -17.35
CA GLY A 5 -13.55 20.63 -16.22
C GLY A 5 -12.30 19.83 -16.61
N TYR A 6 -11.91 18.85 -15.80
CA TYR A 6 -10.67 18.10 -15.99
C TYR A 6 -10.61 17.35 -17.32
N GLN A 7 -11.70 16.75 -17.78
CA GLN A 7 -11.71 16.05 -19.05
C GLN A 7 -11.48 17.00 -20.24
N PHE A 8 -12.12 18.17 -20.20
CA PHE A 8 -11.88 19.21 -21.19
C PHE A 8 -10.41 19.67 -21.18
N LEU A 9 -9.85 19.96 -20.01
CA LEU A 9 -8.44 20.37 -19.87
C LEU A 9 -7.50 19.30 -20.42
N ARG A 10 -7.76 18.04 -20.12
CA ARG A 10 -6.95 16.91 -20.61
C ARG A 10 -6.94 16.84 -22.13
N GLU A 11 -8.09 17.00 -22.76
CA GLU A 11 -8.26 16.92 -24.22
C GLU A 11 -7.71 18.17 -24.93
N SER A 12 -8.15 19.37 -24.51
CA SER A 12 -7.80 20.64 -25.16
C SER A 12 -6.31 20.98 -25.03
N LEU A 13 -5.71 20.72 -23.89
CA LEU A 13 -4.28 20.96 -23.62
C LEU A 13 -3.40 19.75 -23.95
N ARG A 14 -3.97 18.64 -24.44
CA ARG A 14 -3.28 17.39 -24.79
C ARG A 14 -2.38 16.89 -23.65
N LEU A 15 -2.97 16.76 -22.45
CA LEU A 15 -2.22 16.34 -21.29
C LEU A 15 -2.01 14.82 -21.30
N ASN A 16 -0.77 14.37 -21.07
CA ASN A 16 -0.41 12.95 -21.02
C ASN A 16 -0.55 12.41 -19.57
N VAL A 17 -1.77 12.42 -19.08
CA VAL A 17 -2.18 12.03 -17.71
C VAL A 17 -3.39 11.10 -17.78
N PHE A 18 -3.75 10.48 -16.65
CA PHE A 18 -4.96 9.66 -16.59
C PHE A 18 -6.23 10.47 -16.92
N ALA A 19 -7.22 9.80 -17.47
CA ALA A 19 -8.55 10.37 -17.56
C ALA A 19 -9.16 10.48 -16.15
N PRO A 20 -9.97 11.53 -15.87
CA PRO A 20 -10.73 11.56 -14.63
C PRO A 20 -11.61 10.31 -14.52
N GLU A 21 -11.71 9.74 -13.33
CA GLU A 21 -12.56 8.56 -13.09
C GLU A 21 -14.03 8.81 -13.48
N ARG A 22 -14.51 10.03 -13.23
CA ARG A 22 -15.85 10.49 -13.59
C ARG A 22 -15.76 11.82 -14.33
N PRO A 23 -15.55 11.79 -15.66
CA PRO A 23 -15.46 13.03 -16.44
C PRO A 23 -16.75 13.86 -16.33
N ALA A 24 -16.62 15.17 -16.14
CA ALA A 24 -17.74 16.08 -16.12
C ALA A 24 -18.29 16.32 -17.54
N MET A 25 -19.58 16.09 -17.72
CA MET A 25 -20.26 16.15 -19.01
C MET A 25 -21.51 17.02 -18.93
N VAL A 26 -21.69 17.95 -19.87
CA VAL A 26 -22.91 18.76 -19.95
C VAL A 26 -24.09 17.87 -20.37
N LYS A 27 -25.12 17.84 -19.53
CA LYS A 27 -26.36 17.03 -19.73
C LYS A 27 -27.59 17.85 -19.42
N PRO A 28 -28.79 17.44 -19.92
CA PRO A 28 -30.07 18.11 -19.64
C PRO A 28 -30.56 17.75 -18.22
N VAL A 29 -29.81 18.13 -17.21
CA VAL A 29 -30.13 17.95 -15.78
C VAL A 29 -30.31 19.32 -15.12
N THR A 30 -30.98 19.37 -13.97
CA THR A 30 -31.25 20.62 -13.24
C THR A 30 -30.22 20.92 -12.16
N ARG A 31 -29.43 19.93 -11.75
CA ARG A 31 -28.38 20.05 -10.75
C ARG A 31 -27.18 19.19 -11.14
N VAL A 32 -26.02 19.48 -10.52
CA VAL A 32 -24.83 18.62 -10.64
C VAL A 32 -25.10 17.32 -9.91
N GLU A 33 -25.00 16.19 -10.60
CA GLU A 33 -25.25 14.87 -10.04
C GLU A 33 -24.30 13.81 -10.57
N PRO A 34 -23.74 12.93 -9.69
CA PRO A 34 -22.94 11.80 -10.10
C PRO A 34 -23.84 10.73 -10.74
N THR A 35 -23.35 10.16 -11.84
CA THR A 35 -23.94 8.99 -12.50
C THR A 35 -22.90 7.87 -12.61
N ASP A 36 -23.30 6.69 -13.09
CA ASP A 36 -22.34 5.66 -13.44
C ASP A 36 -21.47 6.13 -14.62
N GLY A 37 -20.19 6.40 -14.33
CA GLY A 37 -19.18 6.73 -15.32
C GLY A 37 -18.98 8.21 -15.64
N PHE A 38 -19.85 9.14 -15.21
CA PHE A 38 -19.63 10.59 -15.42
C PHE A 38 -20.34 11.46 -14.37
N LEU A 39 -19.91 12.72 -14.29
CA LEU A 39 -20.58 13.77 -13.51
C LEU A 39 -21.48 14.57 -14.46
N ALA A 40 -22.81 14.50 -14.28
CA ALA A 40 -23.76 15.24 -15.09
C ALA A 40 -23.80 16.72 -14.65
N ILE A 41 -23.59 17.64 -15.60
CA ILE A 41 -23.50 19.08 -15.37
C ILE A 41 -24.62 19.79 -16.10
N PRO A 42 -25.45 20.60 -15.40
CA PRO A 42 -26.42 21.49 -16.04
C PRO A 42 -25.74 22.53 -16.95
N ARG A 43 -26.39 22.91 -18.05
CA ARG A 43 -25.86 23.90 -19.00
C ARG A 43 -25.50 25.24 -18.33
N ASN A 44 -26.30 25.68 -17.36
CA ASN A 44 -26.12 26.96 -16.65
C ASN A 44 -25.05 26.92 -15.55
N VAL A 45 -24.44 25.76 -15.30
CA VAL A 45 -23.33 25.57 -14.33
C VAL A 45 -22.02 25.35 -15.05
N ALA A 46 -22.07 24.89 -16.31
CA ALA A 46 -20.90 24.65 -17.12
C ALA A 46 -20.12 25.95 -17.41
N PRO A 47 -18.79 25.89 -17.61
CA PRO A 47 -18.01 27.02 -18.12
C PRO A 47 -18.63 27.62 -19.38
N GLU A 48 -18.55 28.93 -19.54
CA GLU A 48 -19.15 29.66 -20.66
C GLU A 48 -18.23 29.69 -21.88
N SER A 49 -16.92 29.60 -21.65
CA SER A 49 -15.90 29.63 -22.72
C SER A 49 -14.96 28.43 -22.64
N ASP A 50 -14.08 28.30 -23.64
CA ASP A 50 -13.02 27.29 -23.69
C ASP A 50 -11.73 27.77 -22.98
N ASP A 51 -11.82 28.82 -22.13
CA ASP A 51 -10.68 29.30 -21.35
C ASP A 51 -10.28 28.26 -20.28
N PRO A 52 -9.01 27.78 -20.30
CA PRO A 52 -8.54 26.80 -19.32
C PRO A 52 -8.77 27.22 -17.86
N ILE A 53 -8.70 28.51 -17.53
CA ILE A 53 -8.91 28.97 -16.14
C ILE A 53 -10.34 28.74 -15.67
N GLU A 54 -11.35 28.98 -16.52
CA GLU A 54 -12.74 28.68 -16.19
C GLU A 54 -12.95 27.20 -15.89
N HIS A 55 -12.36 26.33 -16.71
CA HIS A 55 -12.42 24.88 -16.52
C HIS A 55 -11.66 24.43 -15.28
N ILE A 56 -10.51 25.02 -14.93
CA ILE A 56 -9.79 24.74 -13.68
C ILE A 56 -10.64 25.11 -12.46
N LEU A 57 -11.20 26.32 -12.45
CA LEU A 57 -12.02 26.79 -11.33
C LEU A 57 -13.30 25.97 -11.17
N PHE A 58 -13.92 25.62 -12.31
CA PHE A 58 -15.07 24.71 -12.35
C PHE A 58 -14.71 23.34 -11.76
N ALA A 59 -13.60 22.74 -12.20
CA ALA A 59 -13.16 21.43 -11.78
C ALA A 59 -12.85 21.40 -10.26
N LEU A 60 -12.08 22.37 -9.77
CA LEU A 60 -11.80 22.51 -8.33
C LEU A 60 -13.08 22.60 -7.50
N LYS A 61 -14.14 23.26 -8.03
CA LYS A 61 -15.41 23.43 -7.34
C LYS A 61 -16.29 22.18 -7.36
N HIS A 62 -16.39 21.49 -8.48
CA HIS A 62 -17.39 20.44 -8.72
C HIS A 62 -16.82 19.02 -8.77
N GLU A 63 -15.59 18.85 -9.27
CA GLU A 63 -14.93 17.55 -9.37
C GLU A 63 -13.99 17.28 -8.18
N GLY A 64 -13.47 18.34 -7.54
CA GLY A 64 -12.52 18.27 -6.43
C GLY A 64 -11.07 18.46 -6.91
N VAL A 65 -10.10 18.03 -6.10
CA VAL A 65 -8.68 18.24 -6.41
C VAL A 65 -8.12 17.02 -7.13
N ASP A 66 -7.67 17.22 -8.36
CA ASP A 66 -6.86 16.26 -9.13
C ASP A 66 -5.49 16.90 -9.40
N LEU A 67 -4.52 16.59 -8.54
CA LEU A 67 -3.18 17.17 -8.66
C LEU A 67 -2.46 16.72 -9.93
N GLN A 68 -2.79 15.56 -10.47
CA GLN A 68 -2.15 15.04 -11.67
C GLN A 68 -2.49 15.91 -12.90
N ILE A 69 -3.78 16.25 -13.06
CA ILE A 69 -4.22 17.12 -14.15
C ILE A 69 -3.82 18.57 -13.87
N LEU A 70 -3.94 19.04 -12.62
CA LEU A 70 -3.60 20.41 -12.26
C LEU A 70 -2.11 20.73 -12.43
N ALA A 71 -1.22 19.78 -12.11
CA ALA A 71 0.22 19.94 -12.28
C ALA A 71 0.65 20.15 -13.75
N GLU A 72 -0.14 19.60 -14.68
CA GLU A 72 0.11 19.73 -16.11
C GLU A 72 -0.66 20.89 -16.77
N ALA A 73 -1.84 21.22 -16.24
CA ALA A 73 -2.69 22.26 -16.80
C ALA A 73 -2.29 23.67 -16.33
N LEU A 74 -2.06 23.85 -15.02
CA LEU A 74 -1.78 25.16 -14.44
C LEU A 74 -0.52 25.84 -15.04
N PRO A 75 0.61 25.15 -15.28
CA PRO A 75 1.78 25.79 -15.93
C PRO A 75 1.53 26.30 -17.34
N LYS A 76 0.44 25.86 -18.00
CA LYS A 76 0.02 26.34 -19.34
C LYS A 76 -0.91 27.54 -19.29
N VAL A 77 -1.36 27.96 -18.10
CA VAL A 77 -2.19 29.16 -17.91
C VAL A 77 -1.30 30.38 -17.77
N GLU A 78 -1.63 31.43 -18.52
CA GLU A 78 -0.89 32.69 -18.44
C GLU A 78 -1.03 33.34 -17.05
N PRO A 79 0.08 33.80 -16.42
CA PRO A 79 0.04 34.44 -15.11
C PRO A 79 -0.93 35.61 -15.02
N SER A 80 -1.07 36.38 -16.09
CA SER A 80 -1.98 37.53 -16.19
C SER A 80 -3.46 37.12 -16.06
N ALA A 81 -3.85 35.97 -16.59
CA ALA A 81 -5.20 35.44 -16.48
C ALA A 81 -5.53 35.06 -15.02
N LEU A 82 -4.60 34.37 -14.33
CA LEU A 82 -4.75 34.03 -12.91
C LEU A 82 -4.87 35.31 -12.04
N LEU A 83 -4.00 36.31 -12.29
CA LEU A 83 -4.05 37.58 -11.55
C LEU A 83 -5.32 38.37 -11.83
N SER A 84 -5.79 38.41 -13.07
CA SER A 84 -7.06 39.05 -13.44
C SER A 84 -8.22 38.44 -12.64
N GLU A 85 -8.28 37.12 -12.60
CA GLU A 85 -9.34 36.42 -11.90
C GLU A 85 -9.22 36.58 -10.35
N ALA A 86 -7.98 36.58 -9.82
CA ALA A 86 -7.73 36.86 -8.40
C ALA A 86 -8.11 38.30 -8.00
N ARG A 87 -7.93 39.28 -8.88
CA ARG A 87 -8.38 40.65 -8.67
C ARG A 87 -9.91 40.77 -8.70
N ARG A 88 -10.56 40.01 -9.59
CA ARG A 88 -12.02 39.95 -9.69
C ARG A 88 -12.66 39.30 -8.45
N LEU A 89 -12.04 38.27 -7.91
CA LEU A 89 -12.54 37.47 -6.76
C LEU A 89 -11.47 37.25 -5.69
N PRO A 90 -11.00 38.28 -4.96
CA PRO A 90 -9.88 38.16 -4.03
C PRO A 90 -10.16 37.26 -2.81
N SER A 91 -11.42 37.00 -2.50
CA SER A 91 -11.85 36.03 -1.47
C SER A 91 -12.20 34.65 -2.03
N GLY A 92 -12.15 34.49 -3.35
CA GLY A 92 -12.53 33.25 -4.03
C GLY A 92 -11.63 32.07 -3.65
N THR A 93 -12.18 31.02 -3.09
CA THR A 93 -11.44 29.84 -2.63
C THR A 93 -10.68 29.19 -3.77
N TYR A 94 -11.33 28.91 -4.89
CA TYR A 94 -10.77 28.12 -5.98
C TYR A 94 -9.68 28.87 -6.75
N ILE A 95 -9.83 30.19 -6.95
CA ILE A 95 -8.75 30.97 -7.59
C ILE A 95 -7.52 31.08 -6.71
N ARG A 96 -7.68 31.21 -5.38
CA ARG A 96 -6.55 31.22 -4.46
C ARG A 96 -5.81 29.87 -4.46
N VAL A 97 -6.55 28.75 -4.51
CA VAL A 97 -6.00 27.41 -4.67
C VAL A 97 -5.27 27.28 -6.02
N ALA A 98 -5.86 27.73 -7.12
CA ALA A 98 -5.23 27.68 -8.43
C ALA A 98 -3.92 28.49 -8.49
N CYS A 99 -3.91 29.72 -7.93
CA CYS A 99 -2.71 30.54 -7.87
C CYS A 99 -1.61 29.92 -6.98
N HIS A 100 -1.99 29.40 -5.80
CA HIS A 100 -1.08 28.68 -4.92
C HIS A 100 -0.43 27.49 -5.65
N LEU A 101 -1.24 26.63 -6.27
CA LEU A 101 -0.74 25.46 -7.00
C LEU A 101 0.10 25.83 -8.22
N TRP A 102 -0.26 26.91 -8.93
CA TRP A 102 0.55 27.42 -10.04
C TRP A 102 1.97 27.80 -9.57
N GLU A 103 2.08 28.53 -8.45
CA GLU A 103 3.38 28.87 -7.86
C GLU A 103 4.17 27.61 -7.44
N GLN A 104 3.50 26.63 -6.85
CA GLN A 104 4.14 25.39 -6.43
C GLN A 104 4.64 24.56 -7.63
N PHE A 105 3.85 24.44 -8.69
CA PHE A 105 4.21 23.61 -9.85
C PHE A 105 5.22 24.27 -10.79
N THR A 106 5.21 25.60 -10.86
CA THR A 106 6.14 26.34 -11.74
C THR A 106 7.43 26.77 -11.05
N GLY A 107 7.46 26.79 -9.71
CA GLY A 107 8.55 27.38 -8.92
C GLY A 107 8.66 28.90 -9.07
N LYS A 108 7.69 29.54 -9.73
CA LYS A 108 7.65 30.99 -9.97
C LYS A 108 6.66 31.64 -9.00
N GLN A 109 6.81 32.93 -8.76
CA GLN A 109 5.85 33.69 -7.98
C GLN A 109 5.05 34.63 -8.88
N LEU A 110 3.74 34.71 -8.62
CA LEU A 110 2.88 35.74 -9.22
C LEU A 110 3.20 37.08 -8.58
N THR A 111 3.46 38.09 -9.38
CA THR A 111 3.75 39.47 -8.92
C THR A 111 2.49 40.32 -8.96
N GLU A 112 2.50 41.49 -8.27
CA GLU A 112 1.38 42.43 -8.27
C GLU A 112 0.05 41.83 -7.76
N LEU A 113 0.12 41.17 -6.63
CA LEU A 113 -1.05 40.53 -6.02
C LEU A 113 -2.11 41.54 -5.59
N PRO A 114 -3.41 41.19 -5.75
CA PRO A 114 -4.46 41.89 -5.03
C PRO A 114 -4.37 41.60 -3.53
N GLU A 115 -5.05 42.41 -2.74
CA GLU A 115 -5.24 42.10 -1.32
C GLU A 115 -6.11 40.84 -1.18
N ILE A 116 -5.46 39.71 -0.77
CA ILE A 116 -6.12 38.43 -0.62
C ILE A 116 -6.98 38.43 0.66
N ALA A 117 -8.26 38.16 0.52
CA ALA A 117 -9.24 38.15 1.58
C ALA A 117 -9.83 36.74 1.83
N GLY A 118 -10.65 36.63 2.88
CA GLY A 118 -11.39 35.42 3.23
C GLY A 118 -10.64 34.44 4.17
N PRO A 119 -11.27 33.36 4.61
CA PRO A 119 -10.67 32.34 5.46
C PRO A 119 -9.63 31.53 4.74
N THR A 120 -8.74 30.87 5.49
CA THR A 120 -7.79 29.89 4.91
C THR A 120 -8.59 28.73 4.27
N ALA A 121 -8.29 28.44 3.01
CA ALA A 121 -8.88 27.32 2.28
C ALA A 121 -8.02 26.07 2.45
N GLU A 122 -8.60 24.97 2.85
CA GLU A 122 -7.94 23.67 2.81
C GLU A 122 -7.96 23.13 1.38
N LEU A 123 -6.82 22.53 0.93
CA LEU A 123 -6.73 22.00 -0.41
C LEU A 123 -7.64 20.78 -0.60
N PHE A 124 -7.60 19.85 0.35
CA PHE A 124 -8.45 18.66 0.34
C PHE A 124 -9.55 18.78 1.40
N ASP A 125 -10.79 18.46 1.05
CA ASP A 125 -11.91 18.38 2.01
C ASP A 125 -11.71 17.17 2.94
N PRO A 126 -11.50 17.37 4.26
CA PRO A 126 -11.26 16.28 5.21
C PRO A 126 -12.45 15.33 5.37
N ARG A 127 -13.65 15.72 4.92
CA ARG A 127 -14.83 14.84 4.90
C ARG A 127 -14.78 13.82 3.77
N ARG A 128 -14.01 14.11 2.71
CA ARG A 128 -13.91 13.28 1.52
C ARG A 128 -12.59 12.52 1.44
N TYR A 129 -11.53 13.07 2.05
CA TYR A 129 -10.18 12.52 1.97
C TYR A 129 -9.56 12.30 3.35
N VAL A 130 -8.68 11.33 3.46
CA VAL A 130 -7.75 11.22 4.58
C VAL A 130 -6.68 12.26 4.37
N THR A 131 -6.51 13.16 5.34
CA THR A 131 -5.62 14.33 5.23
C THR A 131 -4.48 14.26 6.23
N GLY A 132 -3.36 14.89 5.88
CA GLY A 132 -2.24 15.12 6.77
C GLY A 132 -2.36 16.45 7.54
N PRO A 133 -1.35 16.77 8.36
CA PRO A 133 -1.29 18.07 9.05
C PRO A 133 -1.22 19.22 8.06
N PRO A 134 -2.07 20.28 8.23
CA PRO A 134 -2.11 21.38 7.28
C PRO A 134 -0.83 22.24 7.34
N ARG A 135 -0.24 22.52 6.19
CA ARG A 135 0.84 23.50 6.01
C ARG A 135 0.24 24.75 5.36
N ARG A 136 0.24 25.87 6.09
CA ARG A 136 -0.41 27.12 5.68
C ARG A 136 0.51 27.97 4.82
N ASP A 137 0.00 28.38 3.66
CA ASP A 137 0.53 29.46 2.86
C ASP A 137 -0.24 30.74 3.20
N ALA A 138 0.45 31.70 3.84
CA ALA A 138 -0.16 32.97 4.23
C ALA A 138 -0.44 33.86 3.01
N ARG A 139 0.34 33.73 1.93
CA ARG A 139 0.28 34.53 0.71
C ARG A 139 -1.08 34.37 0.02
N TRP A 140 -1.50 33.11 -0.18
CA TRP A 140 -2.76 32.77 -0.84
C TRP A 140 -3.87 32.38 0.16
N ARG A 141 -3.56 32.35 1.47
CA ARG A 141 -4.46 31.81 2.51
C ARG A 141 -4.98 30.42 2.13
N VAL A 142 -4.06 29.56 1.71
CA VAL A 142 -4.33 28.15 1.39
C VAL A 142 -3.56 27.27 2.36
N ALA A 143 -4.15 26.19 2.78
CA ALA A 143 -3.50 25.16 3.58
C ALA A 143 -3.39 23.88 2.76
N PHE A 144 -2.17 23.47 2.46
CA PHE A 144 -1.91 22.13 1.93
C PHE A 144 -2.06 21.13 3.09
N ASN A 145 -3.08 20.30 3.02
CA ASN A 145 -3.40 19.25 3.98
C ASN A 145 -3.39 17.85 3.34
N GLY A 146 -2.77 17.69 2.16
CA GLY A 146 -2.53 16.41 1.53
C GLY A 146 -1.47 15.59 2.25
N LEU A 147 -1.30 14.33 1.86
CA LEU A 147 -0.23 13.46 2.32
C LEU A 147 1.06 13.80 1.57
N GLY A 148 2.18 13.84 2.28
CA GLY A 148 3.47 14.19 1.67
C GLY A 148 3.62 15.68 1.37
N THR A 149 3.99 16.02 0.14
CA THR A 149 4.23 17.38 -0.34
C THR A 149 3.35 17.71 -1.55
N VAL A 150 3.35 18.97 -2.03
CA VAL A 150 2.69 19.30 -3.30
C VAL A 150 3.38 18.60 -4.47
N SER A 151 4.67 18.25 -4.35
CA SER A 151 5.44 17.55 -5.39
C SER A 151 5.22 16.05 -5.42
N TYR A 152 4.71 15.46 -4.32
CA TYR A 152 4.38 14.03 -4.22
C TYR A 152 3.25 13.82 -3.22
N CYS A 153 2.07 13.53 -3.72
CA CYS A 153 0.86 13.48 -2.90
C CYS A 153 -0.07 12.34 -3.34
N PRO A 154 0.06 11.15 -2.77
CA PRO A 154 -0.98 10.14 -2.90
C PRO A 154 -2.27 10.62 -2.19
N THR A 155 -3.42 10.29 -2.78
CA THR A 155 -4.73 10.64 -2.22
C THR A 155 -5.45 9.40 -1.72
N ILE A 156 -6.23 9.55 -0.65
CA ILE A 156 -7.04 8.47 -0.08
C ILE A 156 -8.43 9.02 0.14
N ARG A 157 -9.43 8.46 -0.54
CA ARG A 157 -10.83 8.80 -0.31
C ARG A 157 -11.33 8.14 0.97
N ARG A 158 -12.16 8.84 1.72
CA ARG A 158 -12.87 8.27 2.86
C ARG A 158 -14.01 7.39 2.35
N THR A 159 -13.77 6.08 2.29
CA THR A 159 -14.81 5.09 2.00
C THR A 159 -15.39 4.54 3.30
N ASP A 160 -16.61 4.00 3.24
CA ASP A 160 -17.23 3.34 4.41
C ASP A 160 -16.35 2.19 4.94
N ARG A 161 -15.61 1.52 4.06
CA ARG A 161 -14.66 0.45 4.43
C ARG A 161 -13.49 0.99 5.25
N ILE A 162 -12.84 2.06 4.77
CA ILE A 162 -11.73 2.70 5.50
C ILE A 162 -12.22 3.23 6.83
N GLU A 163 -13.37 3.91 6.85
CA GLU A 163 -13.94 4.45 8.09
C GLU A 163 -14.29 3.35 9.12
N ALA A 164 -14.84 2.24 8.66
CA ALA A 164 -15.12 1.09 9.51
C ALA A 164 -13.83 0.46 10.05
N ALA A 165 -12.83 0.30 9.19
CA ALA A 165 -11.54 -0.30 9.56
C ALA A 165 -10.76 0.58 10.54
N MET A 166 -10.72 1.90 10.36
CA MET A 166 -10.11 2.83 11.32
C MET A 166 -10.77 2.74 12.70
N ARG A 167 -12.10 2.57 12.75
CA ARG A 167 -12.82 2.39 14.03
C ARG A 167 -12.59 1.03 14.68
N SER A 168 -12.20 0.00 13.92
CA SER A 168 -12.00 -1.36 14.46
C SER A 168 -10.76 -1.50 15.33
N ASP A 169 -9.83 -0.55 15.29
CA ASP A 169 -8.60 -0.49 16.06
C ASP A 169 -7.81 -1.82 16.05
N ILE A 170 -7.46 -2.29 14.86
CA ILE A 170 -6.78 -3.57 14.67
C ILE A 170 -5.51 -3.69 15.53
N LEU A 171 -4.72 -2.61 15.65
CA LEU A 171 -3.49 -2.64 16.45
C LEU A 171 -3.76 -2.71 17.96
N GLY A 172 -4.79 -2.02 18.46
CA GLY A 172 -5.23 -2.17 19.84
C GLY A 172 -5.73 -3.57 20.14
N ARG A 173 -6.47 -4.18 19.20
CA ARG A 173 -6.91 -5.59 19.29
C ARG A 173 -5.72 -6.56 19.23
N THR A 174 -4.73 -6.30 18.40
CA THR A 174 -3.49 -7.11 18.31
C THR A 174 -2.75 -7.06 19.64
N LYS A 175 -2.62 -5.89 20.24
CA LYS A 175 -2.01 -5.74 21.57
C LYS A 175 -2.82 -6.49 22.63
N ALA A 176 -4.14 -6.31 22.69
CA ALA A 176 -4.99 -7.00 23.64
C ALA A 176 -4.92 -8.53 23.48
N PHE A 177 -4.83 -9.02 22.25
CA PHE A 177 -4.61 -10.42 21.94
C PHE A 177 -3.26 -10.92 22.49
N ALA A 178 -2.17 -10.18 22.25
CA ALA A 178 -0.84 -10.51 22.75
C ALA A 178 -0.78 -10.51 24.30
N ASP A 179 -1.40 -9.52 24.94
CA ASP A 179 -1.48 -9.40 26.40
C ASP A 179 -2.26 -10.56 27.06
N ALA A 180 -3.25 -11.12 26.35
CA ALA A 180 -4.03 -12.26 26.81
C ALA A 180 -3.26 -13.60 26.74
N LEU A 181 -2.17 -13.66 25.96
CA LEU A 181 -1.33 -14.84 25.85
C LEU A 181 -0.27 -14.84 26.98
N GLY A 182 -0.05 -15.98 27.63
CA GLY A 182 1.10 -16.13 28.51
C GLY A 182 2.43 -15.97 27.73
N LYS A 183 3.48 -15.52 28.38
CA LYS A 183 4.78 -15.21 27.75
C LYS A 183 5.29 -16.33 26.83
N SER A 184 5.27 -17.58 27.30
CA SER A 184 5.75 -18.74 26.52
C SER A 184 4.94 -18.96 25.24
N MET A 185 3.61 -18.77 25.29
CA MET A 185 2.73 -18.89 24.12
C MET A 185 2.98 -17.75 23.14
N LEU A 186 3.10 -16.53 23.64
CA LEU A 186 3.40 -15.35 22.82
C LEU A 186 4.75 -15.50 22.10
N ASP A 187 5.81 -15.90 22.81
CA ASP A 187 7.15 -16.09 22.22
C ASP A 187 7.12 -17.12 21.08
N ARG A 188 6.35 -18.20 21.21
CA ARG A 188 6.19 -19.23 20.18
C ARG A 188 5.37 -18.72 18.98
N ALA A 189 4.24 -18.05 19.23
CA ALA A 189 3.42 -17.46 18.20
C ALA A 189 4.17 -16.40 17.38
N LEU A 190 5.01 -15.60 18.05
CA LEU A 190 5.85 -14.62 17.36
C LEU A 190 6.96 -15.29 16.55
N ALA A 191 7.63 -16.31 17.09
CA ALA A 191 8.64 -17.07 16.33
C ALA A 191 8.04 -17.65 15.04
N TRP A 192 6.84 -18.20 15.13
CA TRP A 192 6.06 -18.67 13.97
C TRP A 192 5.73 -17.51 13.02
N ALA A 193 5.22 -16.38 13.53
CA ALA A 193 4.84 -15.23 12.73
C ALA A 193 6.04 -14.66 11.94
N TYR A 194 7.20 -14.51 12.56
CA TYR A 194 8.42 -14.03 11.89
C TYR A 194 8.90 -14.98 10.80
N LEU A 195 8.84 -16.31 11.05
CA LEU A 195 9.24 -17.31 10.08
C LEU A 195 8.32 -17.29 8.85
N HIS A 196 7.00 -17.39 9.06
CA HIS A 196 6.05 -17.46 7.97
C HIS A 196 5.86 -16.13 7.24
N GLU A 197 5.98 -14.99 7.93
CA GLU A 197 6.07 -13.69 7.26
C GLU A 197 7.23 -13.66 6.26
N THR A 198 8.37 -14.27 6.66
CA THR A 198 9.53 -14.39 5.78
C THR A 198 9.26 -15.33 4.61
N GLU A 199 8.82 -16.56 4.86
CA GLU A 199 8.59 -17.58 3.83
C GLU A 199 7.55 -17.09 2.80
N ASP A 200 6.44 -16.52 3.25
CA ASP A 200 5.38 -16.04 2.37
C ASP A 200 5.77 -14.77 1.61
N SER A 201 6.58 -13.90 2.22
CA SER A 201 7.17 -12.75 1.52
C SER A 201 8.04 -13.18 0.33
N PHE A 202 8.82 -14.25 0.46
CA PHE A 202 9.57 -14.82 -0.66
C PHE A 202 8.65 -15.56 -1.63
N ALA A 203 7.67 -16.31 -1.15
CA ALA A 203 6.76 -17.10 -1.97
C ALA A 203 5.86 -16.22 -2.88
N ILE A 204 5.54 -14.99 -2.49
CA ILE A 204 4.86 -13.99 -3.34
C ILE A 204 5.70 -13.69 -4.58
N GLU A 205 7.03 -13.60 -4.42
CA GLU A 205 7.98 -13.39 -5.53
C GLU A 205 8.35 -14.72 -6.25
N ARG A 206 7.67 -15.82 -5.91
CA ARG A 206 7.95 -17.17 -6.46
C ARG A 206 9.35 -17.68 -6.15
N GLU A 207 9.92 -17.23 -5.05
CA GLU A 207 11.20 -17.69 -4.52
C GLU A 207 10.99 -18.57 -3.28
N THR A 208 11.94 -19.48 -3.06
CA THR A 208 12.07 -20.21 -1.79
C THR A 208 13.38 -19.77 -1.15
N PRO A 209 13.34 -19.12 0.04
CA PRO A 209 14.57 -18.66 0.64
C PRO A 209 15.43 -19.83 1.11
N SER A 210 16.75 -19.71 0.97
CA SER A 210 17.67 -20.57 1.71
C SER A 210 17.59 -20.25 3.20
N GLU A 211 18.04 -21.15 4.07
CA GLU A 211 18.02 -20.94 5.52
C GLU A 211 18.76 -19.65 5.92
N ASP A 212 19.87 -19.32 5.25
CA ASP A 212 20.61 -18.08 5.50
C ASP A 212 19.82 -16.83 5.07
N LYS A 213 19.15 -16.88 3.91
CA LYS A 213 18.27 -15.80 3.45
C LYS A 213 17.10 -15.58 4.43
N ALA A 214 16.45 -16.65 4.84
CA ALA A 214 15.35 -16.58 5.78
C ALA A 214 15.79 -15.94 7.12
N ARG A 215 16.93 -16.38 7.65
CA ARG A 215 17.51 -15.84 8.89
C ARG A 215 17.82 -14.34 8.79
N LYS A 216 18.41 -13.90 7.66
CA LYS A 216 18.69 -12.48 7.42
C LYS A 216 17.42 -11.66 7.33
N PHE A 217 16.37 -12.17 6.68
CA PHE A 217 15.10 -11.46 6.56
C PHE A 217 14.36 -11.38 7.90
N VAL A 218 14.38 -12.43 8.72
CA VAL A 218 13.87 -12.39 10.11
C VAL A 218 14.61 -11.32 10.93
N ALA A 219 15.95 -11.26 10.83
CA ALA A 219 16.72 -10.22 11.49
C ALA A 219 16.36 -8.82 11.00
N LEU A 220 16.05 -8.67 9.71
CA LEU A 220 15.57 -7.43 9.13
C LEU A 220 14.20 -7.02 9.72
N LEU A 221 13.25 -7.94 9.81
CA LEU A 221 11.94 -7.69 10.41
C LEU A 221 12.05 -7.22 11.87
N HIS A 222 13.00 -7.73 12.64
CA HIS A 222 13.27 -7.23 13.98
C HIS A 222 13.77 -5.77 13.99
N GLN A 223 14.54 -5.35 12.97
CA GLN A 223 15.01 -3.96 12.85
C GLN A 223 13.87 -2.96 12.55
N ALA A 224 12.70 -3.41 12.10
CA ALA A 224 11.53 -2.54 11.93
C ALA A 224 11.16 -1.80 13.23
N HIS A 225 11.49 -2.37 14.39
CA HIS A 225 11.24 -1.78 15.72
C HIS A 225 12.30 -0.79 16.20
N ASP A 226 13.39 -0.57 15.45
CA ASP A 226 14.51 0.27 15.92
C ASP A 226 14.21 1.77 15.84
N GLY A 227 13.07 2.17 15.31
CA GLY A 227 12.64 3.56 15.24
C GLY A 227 13.47 4.41 14.29
N ARG A 228 14.30 3.81 13.43
CA ARG A 228 15.16 4.52 12.47
C ARG A 228 14.30 5.14 11.36
N ALA A 229 14.45 6.46 11.16
CA ALA A 229 13.80 7.15 10.03
C ALA A 229 14.32 6.63 8.69
N LEU A 230 13.46 6.61 7.66
CA LEU A 230 13.86 6.22 6.32
C LEU A 230 14.82 7.24 5.72
N SER A 231 15.82 6.73 5.02
CA SER A 231 16.78 7.48 4.20
C SER A 231 17.27 6.58 3.06
N GLU A 232 17.86 7.16 2.02
CA GLU A 232 18.44 6.39 0.93
C GLU A 232 19.47 5.38 1.44
N ASN A 233 20.41 5.82 2.25
CA ASN A 233 21.44 4.93 2.83
C ASN A 233 20.80 3.76 3.60
N TYR A 234 19.76 4.03 4.38
CA TYR A 234 19.08 2.97 5.12
C TYR A 234 18.36 1.98 4.18
N LEU A 235 17.70 2.47 3.15
CA LEU A 235 17.05 1.61 2.15
C LEU A 235 18.08 0.75 1.38
N VAL A 236 19.25 1.30 1.06
CA VAL A 236 20.37 0.55 0.46
C VAL A 236 20.93 -0.51 1.43
N GLU A 237 21.13 -0.16 2.71
CA GLU A 237 21.53 -1.13 3.74
C GLU A 237 20.54 -2.29 3.85
N LEU A 238 19.23 -1.98 3.88
CA LEU A 238 18.15 -2.96 3.93
C LEU A 238 18.17 -3.87 2.71
N GLN A 239 18.28 -3.30 1.50
CA GLN A 239 18.36 -4.05 0.25
C GLN A 239 19.53 -5.04 0.27
N ASN A 240 20.71 -4.56 0.63
CA ASN A 240 21.92 -5.38 0.66
C ASN A 240 21.88 -6.48 1.74
N SER A 241 21.11 -6.29 2.82
CA SER A 241 20.97 -7.28 3.87
C SER A 241 20.14 -8.50 3.45
N VAL A 242 19.22 -8.34 2.50
CA VAL A 242 18.33 -9.42 2.00
C VAL A 242 18.86 -10.10 0.76
N LEU A 243 19.81 -9.49 0.05
CA LEU A 243 20.46 -10.09 -1.11
C LEU A 243 21.60 -11.02 -0.66
N THR A 244 21.69 -12.17 -1.32
CA THR A 244 22.76 -13.14 -1.06
C THR A 244 23.85 -13.12 -2.09
N ASN A 245 23.55 -12.61 -3.29
CA ASN A 245 24.54 -12.49 -4.36
C ASN A 245 25.23 -11.12 -4.25
N PRO A 246 26.54 -11.07 -4.01
CA PRO A 246 27.27 -9.80 -3.94
C PRO A 246 27.21 -8.97 -5.23
N TYR A 247 26.98 -9.61 -6.38
CA TYR A 247 26.87 -8.92 -7.67
C TYR A 247 25.55 -8.14 -7.84
N ASP A 248 24.53 -8.46 -7.03
CA ASP A 248 23.23 -7.77 -7.04
C ASP A 248 23.15 -6.66 -5.98
N MET A 249 24.23 -6.45 -5.21
CA MET A 249 24.27 -5.41 -4.18
C MET A 249 24.17 -4.02 -4.80
N ALA A 250 23.25 -3.22 -4.28
CA ALA A 250 23.09 -1.84 -4.68
C ALA A 250 24.04 -0.92 -3.90
N ALA A 251 24.59 0.09 -4.57
CA ALA A 251 25.28 1.20 -3.93
C ALA A 251 24.36 2.43 -3.79
N ALA A 252 23.33 2.51 -4.63
CA ALA A 252 22.34 3.58 -4.69
C ALA A 252 21.05 3.04 -5.37
N PHE A 253 20.07 3.89 -5.58
CA PHE A 253 18.93 3.58 -6.43
C PHE A 253 19.36 3.31 -7.87
N ARG A 254 18.52 2.56 -8.61
CA ARG A 254 18.82 2.17 -9.99
C ARG A 254 19.04 3.35 -10.92
N THR A 255 19.99 3.19 -11.82
CA THR A 255 20.29 4.11 -12.93
C THR A 255 19.86 3.53 -14.28
N GLU A 256 19.35 2.29 -14.28
CA GLU A 256 18.86 1.59 -15.47
C GLU A 256 17.35 1.39 -15.40
N GLN A 257 16.72 1.25 -16.58
CA GLN A 257 15.31 0.97 -16.67
C GLN A 257 15.04 -0.50 -16.42
N ASN A 258 14.16 -0.78 -15.47
CA ASN A 258 13.63 -2.12 -15.21
C ASN A 258 12.15 -2.20 -15.63
N TRP A 259 11.60 -3.42 -15.63
CA TRP A 259 10.21 -3.70 -15.95
C TRP A 259 9.75 -4.98 -15.28
N LEU A 260 8.44 -5.13 -15.10
CA LEU A 260 7.85 -6.35 -14.57
C LEU A 260 7.16 -7.14 -15.68
N ARG A 261 7.34 -8.46 -15.64
CA ARG A 261 6.78 -9.39 -16.63
C ARG A 261 5.65 -10.22 -16.04
N GLY A 262 4.61 -10.40 -16.87
CA GLY A 262 3.58 -11.40 -16.69
C GLY A 262 3.86 -12.65 -17.54
N PRO A 263 2.88 -13.56 -17.65
CA PRO A 263 3.04 -14.84 -18.35
C PRO A 263 3.09 -14.70 -19.89
N ALA A 264 2.64 -13.58 -20.47
CA ALA A 264 2.66 -13.39 -21.92
C ALA A 264 4.09 -13.16 -22.45
N ARG A 265 4.28 -13.44 -23.75
CA ARG A 265 5.58 -13.24 -24.43
C ARG A 265 5.65 -11.89 -25.15
N GLY A 266 6.87 -11.47 -25.47
CA GLY A 266 7.13 -10.22 -26.19
C GLY A 266 6.66 -8.98 -25.41
N ALA A 267 6.35 -7.89 -26.12
CA ALA A 267 5.94 -6.62 -25.53
C ALA A 267 4.67 -6.70 -24.66
N ALA A 268 3.74 -7.60 -25.00
CA ALA A 268 2.54 -7.86 -24.21
C ALA A 268 2.85 -8.50 -22.84
N GLY A 269 4.01 -9.12 -22.70
CA GLY A 269 4.47 -9.67 -21.43
C GLY A 269 4.94 -8.63 -20.42
N VAL A 270 5.27 -7.41 -20.85
CA VAL A 270 5.61 -6.32 -19.94
C VAL A 270 4.35 -5.74 -19.34
N THR A 271 4.09 -6.05 -18.08
CA THR A 271 2.85 -5.69 -17.36
C THR A 271 2.96 -4.38 -16.60
N TYR A 272 4.15 -3.99 -16.19
CA TYR A 272 4.44 -2.72 -15.55
C TYR A 272 5.82 -2.21 -15.95
N VAL A 273 5.91 -0.91 -16.16
CA VAL A 273 7.19 -0.21 -16.32
C VAL A 273 7.25 0.89 -15.26
N PRO A 274 8.16 0.76 -14.29
CA PRO A 274 8.39 1.79 -13.27
C PRO A 274 8.90 3.10 -13.89
N PRO A 275 8.95 4.20 -13.11
CA PRO A 275 9.38 5.50 -13.64
C PRO A 275 10.76 5.44 -14.32
N PRO A 276 11.01 6.32 -15.30
CA PRO A 276 12.35 6.50 -15.87
C PRO A 276 13.41 6.67 -14.80
N PRO A 277 14.65 6.15 -15.02
CA PRO A 277 15.69 6.17 -13.98
C PRO A 277 16.07 7.56 -13.47
N ASP A 278 16.01 8.56 -14.33
CA ASP A 278 16.28 9.97 -14.01
C ASP A 278 15.27 10.57 -13.03
N MET A 279 14.05 10.02 -12.95
CA MET A 279 13.02 10.44 -11.99
C MET A 279 13.14 9.75 -10.63
N VAL A 280 13.81 8.61 -10.54
CA VAL A 280 13.83 7.77 -9.32
C VAL A 280 14.41 8.50 -8.11
N PRO A 281 15.54 9.23 -8.19
CA PRO A 281 16.09 9.89 -7.02
C PRO A 281 15.12 10.90 -6.39
N GLU A 282 14.48 11.74 -7.21
CA GLU A 282 13.53 12.73 -6.72
C GLU A 282 12.27 12.09 -6.15
N LEU A 283 11.68 11.11 -6.85
CA LEU A 283 10.51 10.38 -6.37
C LEU A 283 10.77 9.66 -5.05
N MET A 284 11.96 9.07 -4.89
CA MET A 284 12.36 8.41 -3.65
C MET A 284 12.61 9.41 -2.52
N GLN A 285 13.21 10.56 -2.80
CA GLN A 285 13.36 11.62 -1.81
C GLN A 285 12.00 12.07 -1.27
N GLU A 286 11.04 12.33 -2.15
CA GLU A 286 9.69 12.74 -1.80
C GLU A 286 8.93 11.62 -1.05
N MET A 287 9.08 10.37 -1.47
CA MET A 287 8.49 9.22 -0.77
C MET A 287 9.07 9.05 0.64
N ILE A 288 10.37 9.27 0.82
CA ILE A 288 11.01 9.24 2.15
C ILE A 288 10.48 10.37 3.04
N ILE A 289 10.30 11.58 2.50
CA ILE A 289 9.66 12.70 3.22
C ILE A 289 8.24 12.34 3.61
N LEU A 290 7.45 11.79 2.69
CA LEU A 290 6.10 11.29 2.95
C LEU A 290 6.10 10.30 4.11
N ALA A 291 6.88 9.23 4.02
CA ALA A 291 6.93 8.17 5.02
C ALA A 291 7.28 8.70 6.42
N ASN A 292 8.35 9.50 6.52
CA ASN A 292 8.79 10.07 7.79
C ASN A 292 7.80 11.09 8.36
N SER A 293 7.05 11.79 7.50
CA SER A 293 6.04 12.78 7.94
C SER A 293 4.76 12.15 8.49
N MET A 294 4.43 10.92 8.08
CA MET A 294 3.21 10.23 8.51
C MET A 294 3.39 9.50 9.85
N ALA A 295 4.63 9.19 10.26
CA ALA A 295 4.93 8.45 11.48
C ALA A 295 4.30 9.11 12.71
N GLY A 296 3.46 8.36 13.44
CA GLY A 296 2.76 8.81 14.65
C GLY A 296 1.71 9.91 14.45
N ARG A 297 1.43 10.33 13.21
CA ARG A 297 0.46 11.40 12.89
C ARG A 297 -0.79 10.92 12.16
N LEU A 298 -0.68 9.80 11.48
CA LEU A 298 -1.79 9.14 10.80
C LEU A 298 -2.09 7.78 11.42
N ASP A 299 -3.20 7.18 11.01
CA ASP A 299 -3.45 5.78 11.32
C ASP A 299 -2.29 4.92 10.79
N PRO A 300 -1.72 4.04 11.61
CA PRO A 300 -0.51 3.28 11.24
C PRO A 300 -0.69 2.38 10.03
N ILE A 301 -1.88 1.78 9.84
CA ILE A 301 -2.15 0.89 8.70
C ILE A 301 -2.29 1.72 7.42
N VAL A 302 -2.88 2.92 7.51
CA VAL A 302 -2.89 3.87 6.38
C VAL A 302 -1.46 4.21 5.97
N ALA A 303 -0.61 4.62 6.93
CA ALA A 303 0.78 4.95 6.65
C ALA A 303 1.55 3.75 6.06
N ALA A 304 1.38 2.55 6.64
CA ALA A 304 2.02 1.33 6.19
C ALA A 304 1.64 0.97 4.76
N ALA A 305 0.35 1.01 4.42
CA ALA A 305 -0.12 0.73 3.07
C ALA A 305 0.42 1.75 2.06
N VAL A 306 0.32 3.05 2.36
CA VAL A 306 0.80 4.10 1.45
C VAL A 306 2.30 3.97 1.19
N VAL A 307 3.12 3.78 2.22
CA VAL A 307 4.59 3.67 2.07
C VAL A 307 4.97 2.42 1.29
N SER A 308 4.35 1.28 1.62
CA SER A 308 4.59 0.00 0.96
C SER A 308 4.28 0.07 -0.55
N PHE A 309 3.09 0.58 -0.91
CA PHE A 309 2.68 0.68 -2.31
C PHE A 309 3.43 1.78 -3.06
N ALA A 310 3.72 2.93 -2.45
CA ALA A 310 4.58 3.97 -3.04
C ALA A 310 5.94 3.40 -3.45
N PHE A 311 6.57 2.64 -2.55
CA PHE A 311 7.87 2.03 -2.81
C PHE A 311 7.82 1.03 -3.97
N VAL A 312 6.81 0.13 -3.99
CA VAL A 312 6.71 -0.85 -5.06
C VAL A 312 6.35 -0.23 -6.41
N PHE A 313 5.65 0.92 -6.43
CA PHE A 313 5.36 1.63 -7.66
C PHE A 313 6.57 2.39 -8.20
N ILE A 314 7.41 2.98 -7.35
CA ILE A 314 8.66 3.63 -7.78
C ILE A 314 9.70 2.57 -8.20
N HIS A 315 9.73 1.42 -7.53
CA HIS A 315 10.59 0.27 -7.84
C HIS A 315 12.07 0.67 -7.93
N PRO A 316 12.67 1.21 -6.84
CA PRO A 316 13.94 1.94 -6.92
C PRO A 316 15.19 1.05 -7.08
N PHE A 317 15.09 -0.26 -6.92
CA PHE A 317 16.19 -1.21 -7.08
C PHE A 317 15.95 -2.13 -8.28
N MET A 318 16.99 -2.82 -8.73
CA MET A 318 16.87 -3.78 -9.82
C MET A 318 16.17 -5.07 -9.39
N ASP A 319 16.33 -5.48 -8.12
CA ASP A 319 15.68 -6.64 -7.49
C ASP A 319 15.26 -6.34 -6.05
N GLY A 320 14.45 -7.20 -5.44
CA GLY A 320 14.06 -7.17 -4.02
C GLY A 320 13.02 -6.13 -3.62
N ASN A 321 12.50 -5.34 -4.57
CA ASN A 321 11.55 -4.26 -4.26
C ASN A 321 10.25 -4.77 -3.58
N GLY A 322 9.74 -5.92 -4.01
CA GLY A 322 8.55 -6.51 -3.39
C GLY A 322 8.77 -6.89 -1.92
N ARG A 323 9.90 -7.52 -1.61
CA ARG A 323 10.28 -7.90 -0.23
C ARG A 323 10.48 -6.67 0.66
N LEU A 324 11.16 -5.65 0.13
CA LEU A 324 11.35 -4.39 0.85
C LEU A 324 10.04 -3.62 1.05
N SER A 325 9.13 -3.62 0.08
CA SER A 325 7.83 -2.96 0.24
C SER A 325 7.03 -3.58 1.40
N ARG A 326 7.07 -4.91 1.57
CA ARG A 326 6.44 -5.60 2.70
C ARG A 326 7.17 -5.32 4.02
N PHE A 327 8.50 -5.29 4.01
CA PHE A 327 9.26 -4.80 5.17
C PHE A 327 8.85 -3.38 5.56
N LEU A 328 8.71 -2.46 4.60
CA LEU A 328 8.30 -1.07 4.85
C LEU A 328 6.88 -0.96 5.41
N PHE A 329 6.00 -1.92 5.10
CA PHE A 329 4.71 -2.02 5.77
C PHE A 329 4.90 -2.22 7.28
N HIS A 330 5.72 -3.19 7.69
CA HIS A 330 6.02 -3.45 9.10
C HIS A 330 6.76 -2.29 9.76
N HIS A 331 7.75 -1.72 9.08
CA HIS A 331 8.47 -0.55 9.56
C HIS A 331 7.54 0.60 9.90
N SER A 332 6.58 0.91 9.01
CA SER A 332 5.61 2.00 9.23
C SER A 332 4.65 1.70 10.40
N LEU A 333 4.23 0.44 10.58
CA LEU A 333 3.45 0.02 11.75
C LEU A 333 4.22 0.24 13.04
N CYS A 334 5.49 -0.17 13.09
CA CYS A 334 6.34 -0.06 14.28
C CYS A 334 6.68 1.39 14.62
N GLN A 335 6.90 2.26 13.60
CA GLN A 335 7.16 3.68 13.80
C GLN A 335 6.00 4.43 14.49
N SER A 336 4.81 3.87 14.48
CA SER A 336 3.65 4.46 15.15
C SER A 336 3.74 4.46 16.68
N GLY A 337 4.57 3.59 17.24
CA GLY A 337 4.62 3.32 18.68
C GLY A 337 3.40 2.59 19.25
N LYS A 338 2.41 2.24 18.42
CA LYS A 338 1.21 1.48 18.85
C LYS A 338 1.46 -0.03 18.91
N LEU A 339 2.46 -0.52 18.21
CA LEU A 339 2.86 -1.93 18.21
C LEU A 339 4.05 -2.09 19.18
N GLU A 340 3.91 -2.94 20.18
CA GLU A 340 4.98 -3.19 21.16
C GLU A 340 6.22 -3.80 20.50
N LYS A 341 7.39 -3.53 21.07
CA LYS A 341 8.66 -4.03 20.52
C LYS A 341 8.66 -5.57 20.47
N GLY A 342 8.93 -6.10 19.28
CA GLY A 342 8.94 -7.53 19.00
C GLY A 342 7.58 -8.10 18.56
N LEU A 343 6.47 -7.35 18.68
CA LEU A 343 5.17 -7.80 18.18
C LEU A 343 5.11 -7.61 16.65
N LEU A 344 4.74 -8.66 15.94
CA LEU A 344 4.60 -8.68 14.48
C LEU A 344 3.19 -9.10 14.09
N LEU A 345 2.61 -8.40 13.12
CA LEU A 345 1.36 -8.77 12.46
C LEU A 345 1.73 -9.39 11.09
N PRO A 346 1.57 -10.71 10.87
CA PRO A 346 2.14 -11.40 9.73
C PRO A 346 1.31 -11.19 8.44
N VAL A 347 1.38 -9.99 7.87
CA VAL A 347 0.54 -9.57 6.72
C VAL A 347 0.89 -10.28 5.43
N SER A 348 2.15 -10.76 5.23
CA SER A 348 2.53 -11.48 4.02
C SER A 348 1.84 -12.83 3.91
N ILE A 349 1.51 -13.49 5.02
CA ILE A 349 0.68 -14.71 5.06
C ILE A 349 -0.68 -14.42 4.43
N ALA A 350 -1.35 -13.38 4.92
CA ALA A 350 -2.65 -12.96 4.40
C ALA A 350 -2.55 -12.51 2.92
N MET A 351 -1.51 -11.77 2.53
CA MET A 351 -1.26 -11.34 1.15
C MET A 351 -1.04 -12.54 0.23
N LYS A 352 -0.26 -13.54 0.64
CA LYS A 352 -0.01 -14.76 -0.13
C LYS A 352 -1.28 -15.56 -0.36
N ARG A 353 -2.10 -15.71 0.67
CA ARG A 353 -3.40 -16.38 0.57
C ARG A 353 -4.36 -15.64 -0.37
N ASN A 354 -4.25 -14.30 -0.45
CA ASN A 354 -5.06 -13.42 -1.29
C ASN A 354 -4.26 -12.87 -2.48
N GLU A 355 -3.33 -13.65 -3.07
CA GLU A 355 -2.40 -13.18 -4.12
C GLU A 355 -3.12 -12.55 -5.31
N GLN A 356 -4.25 -13.10 -5.75
CA GLN A 356 -5.04 -12.52 -6.85
C GLN A 356 -5.58 -11.14 -6.49
N ARG A 357 -6.02 -10.92 -5.25
CA ARG A 357 -6.50 -9.63 -4.76
C ARG A 357 -5.35 -8.63 -4.67
N TYR A 358 -4.18 -9.07 -4.18
CA TYR A 358 -2.96 -8.25 -4.16
C TYR A 358 -2.56 -7.79 -5.56
N LEU A 359 -2.51 -8.72 -6.52
CA LEU A 359 -2.23 -8.40 -7.92
C LEU A 359 -3.27 -7.45 -8.53
N ALA A 360 -4.55 -7.62 -8.21
CA ALA A 360 -5.61 -6.73 -8.68
C ALA A 360 -5.40 -5.29 -8.18
N VAL A 361 -5.02 -5.10 -6.91
CA VAL A 361 -4.72 -3.77 -6.34
C VAL A 361 -3.51 -3.13 -7.03
N LEU A 362 -2.42 -3.89 -7.23
CA LEU A 362 -1.25 -3.40 -7.98
C LEU A 362 -1.62 -2.99 -9.42
N GLN A 363 -2.48 -3.77 -10.07
CA GLN A 363 -2.89 -3.56 -11.46
C GLN A 363 -3.80 -2.35 -11.66
N GLN A 364 -4.50 -1.89 -10.64
CA GLN A 364 -5.30 -0.66 -10.75
C GLN A 364 -4.45 0.57 -11.08
N TYR A 365 -3.21 0.59 -10.60
CA TYR A 365 -2.25 1.64 -10.93
C TYR A 365 -1.37 1.24 -12.13
N SER A 366 -0.81 0.04 -12.12
CA SER A 366 0.21 -0.37 -13.08
C SER A 366 -0.31 -0.48 -14.52
N ARG A 367 -1.57 -0.93 -14.72
CA ARG A 367 -2.17 -1.04 -16.06
C ARG A 367 -2.36 0.32 -16.73
N PRO A 368 -3.01 1.32 -16.10
CA PRO A 368 -3.10 2.66 -16.68
C PRO A 368 -1.72 3.29 -16.98
N VAL A 369 -0.76 3.17 -16.06
CA VAL A 369 0.61 3.66 -16.29
C VAL A 369 1.25 3.00 -17.51
N ARG A 370 1.04 1.70 -17.69
CA ARG A 370 1.61 0.94 -18.81
C ARG A 370 1.18 1.49 -20.19
N GLU A 371 0.00 2.11 -20.29
CA GLU A 371 -0.50 2.71 -21.53
C GLU A 371 0.33 3.92 -22.00
N PHE A 372 1.03 4.57 -21.10
CA PHE A 372 1.94 5.68 -21.39
C PHE A 372 3.36 5.25 -21.77
N TRP A 373 3.60 3.95 -21.89
CA TRP A 373 4.87 3.40 -22.32
C TRP A 373 4.77 2.72 -23.68
N SER A 374 5.56 3.17 -24.64
CA SER A 374 5.84 2.42 -25.85
C SER A 374 6.83 1.33 -25.51
N VAL A 375 6.43 0.08 -25.70
CA VAL A 375 7.27 -1.11 -25.43
C VAL A 375 7.45 -1.86 -26.73
N ARG A 376 8.68 -1.92 -27.20
CA ARG A 376 9.06 -2.68 -28.40
C ARG A 376 9.97 -3.82 -27.97
N TRP A 377 9.59 -5.05 -28.28
CA TRP A 377 10.45 -6.21 -28.09
C TRP A 377 11.60 -6.20 -29.10
N ILE A 378 12.83 -6.42 -28.66
CA ILE A 378 14.02 -6.50 -29.50
C ILE A 378 14.51 -7.94 -29.53
N ASP A 379 14.74 -8.54 -28.36
CA ASP A 379 15.21 -9.91 -28.18
C ASP A 379 14.74 -10.45 -26.83
N GLU A 380 15.06 -11.71 -26.51
CA GLU A 380 14.68 -12.30 -25.24
C GLU A 380 15.27 -11.49 -24.06
N GLY A 381 14.36 -10.94 -23.23
CA GLY A 381 14.74 -10.09 -22.11
C GLY A 381 15.20 -8.69 -22.49
N ILE A 382 15.17 -8.29 -23.77
CA ILE A 382 15.61 -6.96 -24.23
C ILE A 382 14.44 -6.22 -24.85
N TYR A 383 14.15 -5.03 -24.30
CA TYR A 383 13.06 -4.16 -24.74
C TYR A 383 13.58 -2.74 -24.96
N ASP A 384 13.06 -2.09 -26.00
CA ASP A 384 13.15 -0.65 -26.15
C ASP A 384 11.90 -0.03 -25.46
N LEU A 385 12.15 0.75 -24.43
CA LEU A 385 11.14 1.32 -23.53
C LEU A 385 11.18 2.84 -23.65
N LYS A 386 10.08 3.44 -24.11
CA LYS A 386 9.95 4.90 -24.22
C LYS A 386 8.76 5.38 -23.41
N PHE A 387 9.01 6.27 -22.46
CA PHE A 387 7.98 6.95 -21.70
C PHE A 387 7.38 8.11 -22.50
N ASN A 388 6.05 8.17 -22.60
CA ASN A 388 5.30 9.20 -23.30
C ASN A 388 4.35 9.96 -22.37
N GLY A 389 4.34 9.61 -21.10
CA GLY A 389 3.52 10.23 -20.07
C GLY A 389 4.17 11.45 -19.43
N SER A 390 3.52 11.99 -18.43
CA SER A 390 4.07 13.01 -17.55
C SER A 390 4.60 12.40 -16.25
N SER A 391 5.57 13.06 -15.61
CA SER A 391 6.05 12.69 -14.27
C SER A 391 4.95 12.70 -13.22
N SER A 392 3.89 13.47 -13.42
CA SER A 392 2.71 13.57 -12.56
C SER A 392 2.00 12.23 -12.38
N LEU A 393 2.11 11.28 -13.34
CA LEU A 393 1.59 9.92 -13.25
C LEU A 393 2.16 9.15 -12.05
N TYR A 394 3.44 9.38 -11.71
CA TYR A 394 4.12 8.71 -10.60
C TYR A 394 4.09 9.51 -9.28
N ARG A 395 3.67 10.78 -9.33
CA ARG A 395 3.63 11.69 -8.18
C ARG A 395 2.26 11.72 -7.49
N TYR A 396 1.19 11.60 -8.30
CA TYR A 396 -0.20 11.79 -7.84
C TYR A 396 -1.04 10.57 -8.23
N TRP A 397 -1.29 9.73 -7.28
CA TRP A 397 -2.01 8.48 -7.48
C TRP A 397 -3.04 8.24 -6.36
N ASP A 398 -4.08 7.49 -6.67
CA ASP A 398 -5.13 7.13 -5.70
C ASP A 398 -4.72 5.89 -4.92
N ALA A 399 -4.45 6.06 -3.63
CA ALA A 399 -4.05 5.01 -2.71
C ALA A 399 -5.24 4.32 -2.00
N THR A 400 -6.47 4.70 -2.30
CA THR A 400 -7.67 4.23 -1.58
C THR A 400 -7.74 2.71 -1.51
N GLN A 401 -7.60 2.02 -2.66
CA GLN A 401 -7.65 0.57 -2.72
C GLN A 401 -6.45 -0.11 -2.05
N CYS A 402 -5.29 0.55 -2.08
CA CYS A 402 -4.09 0.07 -1.38
C CYS A 402 -4.30 0.07 0.13
N VAL A 403 -4.94 1.12 0.65
CA VAL A 403 -5.27 1.27 2.08
C VAL A 403 -6.35 0.29 2.50
N GLU A 404 -7.44 0.13 1.71
CA GLU A 404 -8.46 -0.89 1.97
C GLU A 404 -7.85 -2.29 2.04
N PHE A 405 -6.95 -2.61 1.11
CA PHE A 405 -6.23 -3.88 1.09
C PHE A 405 -5.30 -4.04 2.30
N GLY A 406 -4.58 -3.00 2.69
CA GLY A 406 -3.73 -3.01 3.89
C GLY A 406 -4.53 -3.33 5.17
N TYR A 407 -5.70 -2.74 5.33
CA TYR A 407 -6.61 -3.07 6.44
C TYR A 407 -7.12 -4.50 6.36
N GLU A 408 -7.56 -4.94 5.19
CA GLU A 408 -8.07 -6.30 4.98
C GLU A 408 -7.00 -7.35 5.34
N MET A 409 -5.77 -7.16 4.89
CA MET A 409 -4.67 -8.09 5.20
C MET A 409 -4.26 -8.03 6.67
N SER A 410 -4.28 -6.86 7.29
CA SER A 410 -3.99 -6.70 8.72
C SER A 410 -5.07 -7.38 9.59
N GLU A 411 -6.35 -7.26 9.23
CA GLU A 411 -7.45 -7.94 9.92
C GLU A 411 -7.32 -9.46 9.80
N GLN A 412 -7.02 -9.98 8.59
CA GLN A 412 -6.84 -11.41 8.39
C GLN A 412 -5.60 -11.96 9.10
N ALA A 413 -4.51 -11.21 9.14
CA ALA A 413 -3.30 -11.59 9.88
C ALA A 413 -3.58 -11.78 11.38
N LEU A 414 -4.40 -10.92 11.99
CA LEU A 414 -4.80 -11.03 13.39
C LEU A 414 -5.82 -12.14 13.59
N GLU A 415 -6.99 -12.04 12.91
CA GLU A 415 -8.16 -12.84 13.25
C GLU A 415 -8.13 -14.26 12.66
N VAL A 416 -7.32 -14.47 11.62
CA VAL A 416 -7.20 -15.79 11.01
C VAL A 416 -5.85 -16.39 11.35
N ASP A 417 -4.74 -15.70 11.03
CA ASP A 417 -3.43 -16.35 11.05
C ASP A 417 -2.88 -16.50 12.48
N LEU A 418 -2.80 -15.42 13.26
CA LEU A 418 -2.32 -15.48 14.64
C LEU A 418 -3.24 -16.28 15.55
N ARG A 419 -4.57 -16.17 15.39
CA ARG A 419 -5.51 -16.95 16.20
C ARG A 419 -5.41 -18.44 15.91
N LYS A 420 -5.39 -18.85 14.64
CA LYS A 420 -5.24 -20.28 14.28
C LYS A 420 -3.95 -20.85 14.82
N GLU A 421 -2.84 -20.11 14.73
CA GLU A 421 -1.57 -20.60 15.26
C GLU A 421 -1.60 -20.75 16.77
N THR A 422 -2.14 -19.77 17.50
CA THR A 422 -2.24 -19.87 18.96
C THR A 422 -3.20 -20.98 19.41
N GLU A 423 -4.29 -21.21 18.69
CA GLU A 423 -5.19 -22.35 18.92
C GLU A 423 -4.49 -23.68 18.64
N PHE A 424 -3.72 -23.77 17.57
CA PHE A 424 -2.91 -24.96 17.25
C PHE A 424 -1.89 -25.24 18.37
N LEU A 425 -1.14 -24.22 18.79
CA LEU A 425 -0.16 -24.35 19.86
C LEU A 425 -0.81 -24.76 21.21
N ALA A 426 -1.95 -24.21 21.56
CA ALA A 426 -2.69 -24.57 22.77
C ALA A 426 -3.18 -26.04 22.73
N ARG A 427 -3.68 -26.49 21.57
CA ARG A 427 -4.07 -27.89 21.37
C ARG A 427 -2.86 -28.82 21.45
N TYR A 428 -1.76 -28.44 20.81
CA TYR A 428 -0.51 -29.17 20.86
C TYR A 428 -0.03 -29.36 22.30
N ASP A 429 0.05 -28.29 23.09
CA ASP A 429 0.50 -28.35 24.49
C ASP A 429 -0.40 -29.24 25.36
N LYS A 430 -1.72 -29.13 25.15
CA LYS A 430 -2.70 -29.96 25.89
C LYS A 430 -2.54 -31.45 25.59
N ILE A 431 -2.32 -31.81 24.32
CA ILE A 431 -2.12 -33.22 23.93
C ILE A 431 -0.76 -33.71 24.47
N MET A 432 0.31 -32.93 24.31
CA MET A 432 1.65 -33.27 24.81
C MET A 432 1.65 -33.53 26.32
N ALA A 433 0.99 -32.68 27.10
CA ALA A 433 0.86 -32.82 28.55
C ALA A 433 0.04 -34.06 28.94
N ALA A 434 -1.09 -34.27 28.27
CA ALA A 434 -1.98 -35.41 28.60
C ALA A 434 -1.36 -36.75 28.25
N VAL A 435 -0.66 -36.87 27.12
CA VAL A 435 0.06 -38.10 26.73
C VAL A 435 1.27 -38.32 27.60
N GLY A 436 2.07 -37.31 27.86
CA GLY A 436 3.28 -37.38 28.72
C GLY A 436 2.95 -37.76 30.17
N ALA A 437 1.76 -37.43 30.66
CA ALA A 437 1.30 -37.86 31.99
C ALA A 437 0.95 -39.37 32.09
N LYS A 438 0.66 -40.01 30.95
CA LYS A 438 0.21 -41.43 30.90
C LYS A 438 1.24 -42.38 30.30
N PHE A 439 2.10 -41.90 29.44
CA PHE A 439 3.03 -42.73 28.67
C PHE A 439 4.44 -42.11 28.69
N ASP A 440 5.46 -42.95 28.83
CA ASP A 440 6.85 -42.59 28.66
C ASP A 440 7.22 -42.76 27.17
N VAL A 441 7.19 -41.68 26.41
CA VAL A 441 7.51 -41.62 24.98
C VAL A 441 8.57 -40.59 24.76
N ARG A 442 9.52 -40.87 23.84
CA ARG A 442 10.54 -39.88 23.46
C ARG A 442 9.88 -38.60 22.95
N GLY A 443 10.28 -37.46 23.52
CA GLY A 443 9.65 -36.16 23.23
C GLY A 443 9.59 -35.82 21.73
N ASN A 444 10.64 -36.14 20.94
CA ASN A 444 10.64 -35.87 19.50
C ASN A 444 9.67 -36.79 18.73
N ASP A 445 9.50 -38.06 19.14
CA ASP A 445 8.55 -38.96 18.50
C ASP A 445 7.11 -38.51 18.79
N LEU A 446 6.82 -38.17 20.06
CA LEU A 446 5.53 -37.63 20.47
C LEU A 446 5.21 -36.32 19.76
N ALA A 447 6.12 -35.36 19.75
CA ALA A 447 5.95 -34.08 19.04
C ALA A 447 5.60 -34.28 17.56
N THR A 448 6.33 -35.17 16.87
CA THR A 448 6.08 -35.49 15.45
C THR A 448 4.67 -36.06 15.25
N LEU A 449 4.25 -36.98 16.11
CA LEU A 449 2.92 -37.61 16.02
C LEU A 449 1.79 -36.61 16.28
N VAL A 450 1.94 -35.75 17.29
CA VAL A 450 0.94 -34.74 17.62
C VAL A 450 0.81 -33.72 16.48
N ILE A 451 1.92 -33.22 15.95
CA ILE A 451 1.89 -32.28 14.80
C ILE A 451 1.20 -32.97 13.60
N CYS A 452 1.65 -34.17 13.21
CA CYS A 452 1.04 -34.90 12.08
C CYS A 452 -0.46 -35.21 12.28
N CYS A 453 -0.90 -35.39 13.52
CA CYS A 453 -2.31 -35.60 13.84
C CYS A 453 -3.12 -34.32 13.69
N LEU A 454 -2.61 -33.20 14.23
CA LEU A 454 -3.27 -31.90 14.15
C LEU A 454 -3.34 -31.38 12.70
N ASP A 455 -2.29 -31.60 11.89
CA ASP A 455 -2.23 -31.22 10.47
C ASP A 455 -3.12 -32.08 9.57
N ASN A 456 -3.57 -33.25 10.06
CA ASN A 456 -4.38 -34.21 9.29
C ASN A 456 -5.75 -34.42 9.97
N ASP A 457 -6.44 -33.34 10.26
CA ASP A 457 -7.80 -33.30 10.81
C ASP A 457 -8.05 -34.22 12.04
N GLY A 458 -7.04 -34.29 12.92
CA GLY A 458 -7.11 -35.06 14.16
C GLY A 458 -6.88 -36.56 13.96
N ARG A 459 -6.28 -36.99 12.86
CA ARG A 459 -5.98 -38.38 12.55
C ARG A 459 -4.51 -38.62 12.22
N ILE A 460 -3.97 -39.72 12.75
CA ILE A 460 -2.61 -40.16 12.39
C ILE A 460 -2.71 -41.11 11.19
N SER A 461 -2.08 -40.78 10.06
CA SER A 461 -2.14 -41.60 8.85
C SER A 461 -1.57 -43.00 9.09
N LYS A 462 -2.08 -44.02 8.38
CA LYS A 462 -1.60 -45.43 8.46
C LYS A 462 -0.08 -45.50 8.25
N ARG A 463 0.46 -44.75 7.35
CA ARG A 463 1.92 -44.68 7.09
C ARG A 463 2.69 -44.20 8.32
N ARG A 464 2.19 -43.16 9.00
CA ARG A 464 2.84 -42.62 10.20
C ARG A 464 2.70 -43.58 11.38
N ARG A 465 1.52 -44.23 11.58
CA ARG A 465 1.37 -45.28 12.62
C ARG A 465 2.42 -46.38 12.40
N ALA A 466 2.55 -46.95 11.18
CA ALA A 466 3.52 -47.99 10.88
C ALA A 466 4.98 -47.58 11.10
N GLN A 467 5.31 -46.31 10.87
CA GLN A 467 6.67 -45.77 11.10
C GLN A 467 7.05 -45.77 12.58
N PHE A 468 6.08 -45.57 13.49
CA PHE A 468 6.33 -45.36 14.91
C PHE A 468 5.87 -46.55 15.80
N GLU A 469 5.12 -47.54 15.28
CA GLU A 469 4.52 -48.63 16.05
C GLU A 469 5.51 -49.51 16.82
N GLN A 470 6.76 -49.58 16.38
CA GLN A 470 7.83 -50.33 17.09
C GLN A 470 8.41 -49.53 18.29
N ARG A 471 8.19 -48.23 18.36
CA ARG A 471 8.78 -47.35 19.35
C ARG A 471 7.77 -46.66 20.25
N VAL A 472 6.50 -46.65 19.84
CA VAL A 472 5.42 -45.94 20.51
C VAL A 472 4.27 -46.92 20.77
N PRO A 473 3.77 -47.07 22.00
CA PRO A 473 2.65 -47.94 22.33
C PRO A 473 1.37 -47.54 21.54
N SER A 474 0.55 -48.53 21.17
CA SER A 474 -0.68 -48.29 20.37
C SER A 474 -1.65 -47.31 21.05
N GLY A 475 -1.80 -47.39 22.40
CA GLY A 475 -2.65 -46.47 23.14
C GLY A 475 -2.25 -44.99 23.07
N VAL A 476 -1.00 -44.67 22.69
CA VAL A 476 -0.56 -43.28 22.46
C VAL A 476 -1.23 -42.71 21.23
N PHE A 477 -1.29 -43.47 20.11
CA PHE A 477 -1.94 -43.01 18.89
C PHE A 477 -3.43 -42.71 19.13
N ASP A 478 -4.09 -43.63 19.84
CA ASP A 478 -5.53 -43.51 20.10
C ASP A 478 -5.84 -42.33 21.01
N LEU A 479 -5.02 -42.11 22.05
CA LEU A 479 -5.18 -40.95 22.95
C LEU A 479 -4.90 -39.60 22.21
N ILE A 480 -3.89 -39.55 21.32
CA ILE A 480 -3.61 -38.34 20.52
C ILE A 480 -4.83 -38.02 19.65
N GLU A 481 -5.38 -39.01 18.93
CA GLU A 481 -6.56 -38.82 18.06
C GLU A 481 -7.81 -38.45 18.83
N GLU A 482 -8.07 -39.09 19.98
CA GLU A 482 -9.17 -38.74 20.87
C GLU A 482 -9.10 -37.28 21.32
N LEU A 483 -7.94 -36.86 21.83
CA LEU A 483 -7.73 -35.48 22.29
C LEU A 483 -7.75 -34.47 21.16
N ALA A 484 -7.24 -34.81 19.97
CA ALA A 484 -7.27 -33.96 18.81
C ALA A 484 -8.69 -33.73 18.30
N THR A 485 -9.54 -34.74 18.29
CA THR A 485 -10.96 -34.65 17.88
C THR A 485 -11.84 -33.98 18.93
N ALA A 486 -11.66 -34.27 20.22
CA ALA A 486 -12.42 -33.66 21.30
C ALA A 486 -12.21 -32.14 21.43
N ASN A 487 -11.09 -31.63 20.93
CA ASN A 487 -10.72 -30.20 20.98
C ASN A 487 -10.79 -29.54 19.60
N ALA A 488 -11.46 -30.14 18.61
CA ALA A 488 -11.67 -29.50 17.31
C ALA A 488 -12.56 -28.24 17.47
N PRO A 489 -12.24 -27.11 16.82
CA PRO A 489 -13.09 -25.93 16.85
C PRO A 489 -14.44 -26.28 16.23
N ALA A 490 -15.54 -25.89 16.91
CA ALA A 490 -16.90 -26.05 16.41
C ALA A 490 -17.06 -25.26 15.10
N GLY A 491 -16.94 -25.92 13.94
CA GLY A 491 -17.16 -25.25 12.65
C GLY A 491 -16.46 -25.83 11.42
N GLN A 492 -15.70 -26.91 11.52
CA GLN A 492 -15.06 -27.53 10.34
C GLN A 492 -15.71 -28.86 9.90
N HIS A 493 -17.05 -28.89 9.85
CA HIS A 493 -17.77 -29.95 9.14
C HIS A 493 -18.73 -29.29 8.16
N SER A 494 -18.25 -29.00 6.94
CA SER A 494 -19.05 -29.07 5.71
C SER A 494 -18.31 -28.38 4.53
N GLY A 495 -18.06 -29.15 3.50
CA GLY A 495 -17.76 -28.68 2.16
C GLY A 495 -16.50 -29.25 1.57
#